data_71a3c0ee7e07cb2a4532e667ceacddfb
#
_entry.id   71a3c0ee7e07cb2a4532e667ceacddfb
#
_cell.length_a   1.000
_cell.length_b   1.000
_cell.length_c   1.000
_cell.angle_alpha   90.00
_cell.angle_beta   90.00
_cell.angle_gamma   90.00
#
_symmetry.space_group_name_H-M   'P 1'
#
loop_
_entity.id
_entity.type
_entity.pdbx_description
1 polymer ?
#
loop_
_entity_poly.entity_id
_entity_poly.type
_entity_poly.pdbx_seq_one_letter_code
_entity_poly.pdbx_strand_id
1 'polypeptide(L)'
;VMMGRYGAMNLLRIPRSSDRVAVRDALKRVDLFDLRSRPIGALSGGQRKRAFLARAIAQRADVLLLDEPFNGVDVRTEKLMAELFMQFREDGRTILISTHDLSHVREFCDLVVLINKTVLAYGETSEVFTPETLAMTFGGLPPDLLTGNSSSDDSL
;
A
#
# COMPACT_ATOMS: atom_id res chain seq x y z
N VAL A 1 8.87 -14.70 2.47
CA VAL A 1 7.78 -14.72 1.49
C VAL A 1 7.03 -16.05 1.52
N MET A 2 7.72 -17.21 1.58
CA MET A 2 7.08 -18.55 1.64
C MET A 2 6.03 -18.69 2.76
N MET A 3 6.21 -18.05 3.90
CA MET A 3 5.23 -18.05 5.00
C MET A 3 3.83 -17.54 4.56
N GLY A 4 3.73 -16.68 3.54
CA GLY A 4 2.44 -16.26 2.98
C GLY A 4 1.62 -17.42 2.41
N ARG A 5 2.27 -18.53 2.08
CA ARG A 5 1.60 -19.72 1.54
C ARG A 5 1.11 -20.71 2.61
N TYR A 6 1.45 -20.51 3.88
CA TYR A 6 1.11 -21.48 4.95
C TYR A 6 -0.38 -21.81 5.04
N GLY A 7 -1.26 -20.85 4.79
CA GLY A 7 -2.71 -21.10 4.77
C GLY A 7 -3.19 -21.97 3.60
N ALA A 8 -2.42 -22.05 2.51
CA ALA A 8 -2.72 -22.86 1.34
C ALA A 8 -1.99 -24.21 1.31
N MET A 9 -1.06 -24.44 2.27
CA MET A 9 -0.30 -25.68 2.38
C MET A 9 -1.09 -26.74 3.15
N ASN A 10 -0.68 -28.00 2.97
CA ASN A 10 -1.18 -29.11 3.78
C ASN A 10 -0.76 -29.01 5.26
N LEU A 11 -1.26 -29.90 6.11
CA LEU A 11 -0.98 -29.94 7.56
C LEU A 11 0.54 -30.02 7.87
N LEU A 12 1.31 -30.68 7.04
CA LEU A 12 2.76 -30.80 7.19
C LEU A 12 3.55 -29.56 6.71
N ARG A 13 2.87 -28.55 6.16
CA ARG A 13 3.47 -27.31 5.64
C ARG A 13 4.61 -27.54 4.63
N ILE A 14 4.52 -28.62 3.86
CA ILE A 14 5.51 -28.95 2.82
C ILE A 14 5.14 -28.12 1.56
N PRO A 15 6.04 -27.23 1.07
CA PRO A 15 5.77 -26.41 -0.10
C PRO A 15 5.65 -27.26 -1.37
N ARG A 16 4.56 -27.13 -2.09
CA ARG A 16 4.33 -27.71 -3.42
C ARG A 16 4.99 -26.87 -4.52
N SER A 17 5.05 -27.41 -5.72
CA SER A 17 5.53 -26.66 -6.89
C SER A 17 4.74 -25.38 -7.12
N SER A 18 3.42 -25.41 -6.96
CA SER A 18 2.53 -24.24 -7.05
C SER A 18 2.86 -23.14 -6.04
N ASP A 19 3.26 -23.48 -4.81
CA ASP A 19 3.66 -22.51 -3.79
C ASP A 19 5.00 -21.84 -4.16
N ARG A 20 5.92 -22.62 -4.70
CA ARG A 20 7.22 -22.09 -5.19
C ARG A 20 7.04 -21.15 -6.38
N VAL A 21 6.10 -21.45 -7.28
CA VAL A 21 5.73 -20.56 -8.40
C VAL A 21 5.13 -19.27 -7.86
N ALA A 22 4.13 -19.34 -6.97
CA ALA A 22 3.50 -18.16 -6.38
C ALA A 22 4.51 -17.24 -5.66
N VAL A 23 5.45 -17.81 -4.92
CA VAL A 23 6.52 -17.04 -4.26
C VAL A 23 7.48 -16.42 -5.26
N ARG A 24 7.87 -17.14 -6.30
CA ARG A 24 8.73 -16.62 -7.38
C ARG A 24 8.08 -15.42 -8.07
N ASP A 25 6.82 -15.56 -8.44
CA ASP A 25 6.06 -14.51 -9.13
C ASP A 25 5.87 -13.28 -8.23
N ALA A 26 5.56 -13.50 -6.96
CA ALA A 26 5.47 -12.42 -5.99
C ALA A 26 6.79 -11.65 -5.83
N LEU A 27 7.93 -12.36 -5.76
CA LEU A 27 9.25 -11.73 -5.66
C LEU A 27 9.62 -10.95 -6.92
N LYS A 28 9.23 -11.44 -8.11
CA LYS A 28 9.44 -10.71 -9.37
C LYS A 28 8.62 -9.43 -9.41
N ARG A 29 7.35 -9.47 -9.01
CA ARG A 29 6.45 -8.30 -9.00
C ARG A 29 6.97 -7.14 -8.13
N VAL A 30 7.71 -7.45 -7.07
CA VAL A 30 8.28 -6.44 -6.16
C VAL A 30 9.78 -6.17 -6.42
N ASP A 31 10.33 -6.64 -7.54
CA ASP A 31 11.75 -6.47 -7.90
C ASP A 31 12.72 -6.94 -6.80
N LEU A 32 12.48 -8.15 -6.26
CA LEU A 32 13.32 -8.77 -5.23
C LEU A 32 13.77 -10.20 -5.57
N PHE A 33 13.51 -10.67 -6.79
CA PHE A 33 13.83 -12.05 -7.14
C PHE A 33 15.32 -12.38 -7.01
N ASP A 34 16.20 -11.46 -7.38
CA ASP A 34 17.65 -11.66 -7.30
C ASP A 34 18.18 -11.67 -5.86
N LEU A 35 17.40 -11.12 -4.94
CA LEU A 35 17.69 -11.10 -3.52
C LEU A 35 17.02 -12.25 -2.73
N ARG A 36 16.39 -13.20 -3.41
CA ARG A 36 15.60 -14.29 -2.81
C ARG A 36 16.32 -15.15 -1.76
N SER A 37 17.64 -15.24 -1.86
CA SER A 37 18.49 -15.99 -0.94
C SER A 37 19.07 -15.15 0.20
N ARG A 38 18.87 -13.82 0.18
CA ARG A 38 19.36 -12.95 1.25
C ARG A 38 18.50 -13.07 2.50
N PRO A 39 19.10 -13.13 3.69
CA PRO A 39 18.37 -13.01 4.94
C PRO A 39 17.63 -11.67 5.00
N ILE A 40 16.42 -11.64 5.59
CA ILE A 40 15.61 -10.42 5.67
C ILE A 40 16.32 -9.28 6.43
N GLY A 41 17.13 -9.61 7.42
CA GLY A 41 17.93 -8.64 8.17
C GLY A 41 19.03 -7.95 7.35
N ALA A 42 19.44 -8.54 6.21
CA ALA A 42 20.44 -7.97 5.29
C ALA A 42 19.81 -7.11 4.18
N LEU A 43 18.49 -6.92 4.19
CA LEU A 43 17.76 -6.09 3.27
C LEU A 43 17.67 -4.65 3.80
N SER A 44 17.66 -3.66 2.89
CA SER A 44 17.36 -2.27 3.25
C SER A 44 15.92 -2.11 3.75
N GLY A 45 15.57 -0.97 4.35
CA GLY A 45 14.21 -0.67 4.81
C GLY A 45 13.16 -0.85 3.71
N GLY A 46 13.37 -0.22 2.55
CA GLY A 46 12.48 -0.36 1.39
C GLY A 46 12.42 -1.78 0.84
N GLN A 47 13.57 -2.49 0.77
CA GLN A 47 13.60 -3.90 0.36
C GLN A 47 12.82 -4.79 1.33
N ARG A 48 12.89 -4.53 2.64
CA ARG A 48 12.10 -5.27 3.64
C ARG A 48 10.60 -5.04 3.47
N LYS A 49 10.17 -3.80 3.25
CA LYS A 49 8.76 -3.50 2.98
C LYS A 49 8.27 -4.22 1.71
N ARG A 50 9.04 -4.18 0.63
CA ARG A 50 8.75 -4.94 -0.58
C ARG A 50 8.71 -6.45 -0.35
N ALA A 51 9.55 -7.00 0.53
CA ALA A 51 9.51 -8.42 0.89
C ALA A 51 8.24 -8.80 1.68
N PHE A 52 7.74 -7.92 2.55
CA PHE A 52 6.46 -8.11 3.22
C PHE A 52 5.29 -8.02 2.24
N LEU A 53 5.34 -7.08 1.30
CA LEU A 53 4.35 -6.99 0.22
C LEU A 53 4.36 -8.26 -0.65
N ALA A 54 5.55 -8.76 -1.02
CA ALA A 54 5.67 -10.04 -1.73
C ALA A 54 5.04 -11.22 -0.96
N ARG A 55 5.12 -11.21 0.38
CA ARG A 55 4.46 -12.21 1.22
C ARG A 55 2.94 -12.12 1.10
N ALA A 56 2.38 -10.91 1.14
CA ALA A 56 0.95 -10.69 0.98
C ALA A 56 0.48 -11.08 -0.44
N ILE A 57 1.24 -10.74 -1.47
CA ILE A 57 0.97 -11.17 -2.85
C ILE A 57 0.94 -12.70 -2.97
N ALA A 58 1.96 -13.38 -2.42
CA ALA A 58 2.06 -14.84 -2.47
C ALA A 58 0.90 -15.52 -1.75
N GLN A 59 0.31 -14.89 -0.73
CA GLN A 59 -0.86 -15.37 -0.01
C GLN A 59 -2.10 -15.42 -0.89
N ARG A 60 -2.20 -14.57 -1.94
CA ARG A 60 -3.37 -14.41 -2.81
C ARG A 60 -4.64 -14.08 -2.03
N ALA A 61 -4.51 -13.23 -1.00
CA ALA A 61 -5.66 -12.78 -0.23
C ALA A 61 -6.55 -11.84 -1.05
N ASP A 62 -7.87 -11.93 -0.82
CA ASP A 62 -8.85 -11.04 -1.45
C ASP A 62 -8.85 -9.66 -0.77
N VAL A 63 -8.40 -9.61 0.50
CA VAL A 63 -8.30 -8.37 1.29
C VAL A 63 -6.88 -8.20 1.79
N LEU A 64 -6.30 -7.02 1.55
CA LEU A 64 -5.00 -6.60 2.07
C LEU A 64 -5.19 -5.50 3.10
N LEU A 65 -4.57 -5.67 4.27
CA LEU A 65 -4.51 -4.65 5.32
C LEU A 65 -3.07 -4.15 5.40
N LEU A 66 -2.88 -2.86 5.16
CA LEU A 66 -1.57 -2.22 5.07
C LEU A 66 -1.52 -1.04 6.05
N ASP A 67 -0.54 -1.08 6.93
CA ASP A 67 -0.30 -0.02 7.91
C ASP A 67 0.92 0.79 7.48
N GLU A 68 0.71 2.09 7.21
CA GLU A 68 1.74 3.03 6.76
C GLU A 68 2.67 2.45 5.67
N PRO A 69 2.14 1.95 4.54
CA PRO A 69 2.96 1.22 3.58
C PRO A 69 4.03 2.08 2.93
N PHE A 70 3.78 3.37 2.72
CA PHE A 70 4.70 4.29 2.05
C PHE A 70 5.71 4.95 2.99
N ASN A 71 5.51 4.89 4.31
CA ASN A 71 6.38 5.55 5.27
C ASN A 71 7.84 5.05 5.18
N GLY A 72 8.79 5.97 4.98
CA GLY A 72 10.24 5.67 4.95
C GLY A 72 10.69 4.80 3.79
N VAL A 73 9.97 4.82 2.67
CA VAL A 73 10.41 4.24 1.40
C VAL A 73 10.95 5.34 0.47
N ASP A 74 11.81 4.95 -0.46
CA ASP A 74 12.25 5.85 -1.53
C ASP A 74 11.18 5.97 -2.62
N VAL A 75 11.24 7.06 -3.40
CA VAL A 75 10.28 7.40 -4.47
C VAL A 75 10.09 6.26 -5.48
N ARG A 76 11.17 5.53 -5.81
CA ARG A 76 11.08 4.39 -6.73
C ARG A 76 10.27 3.24 -6.13
N THR A 77 10.50 2.94 -4.85
CA THR A 77 9.75 1.90 -4.12
C THR A 77 8.29 2.29 -3.96
N GLU A 78 8.01 3.55 -3.66
CA GLU A 78 6.67 4.10 -3.53
C GLU A 78 5.88 3.94 -4.84
N LYS A 79 6.45 4.40 -5.97
CA LYS A 79 5.83 4.25 -7.29
C LYS A 79 5.52 2.78 -7.63
N LEU A 80 6.48 1.88 -7.39
CA LEU A 80 6.26 0.45 -7.63
C LEU A 80 5.12 -0.11 -6.78
N MET A 81 5.03 0.31 -5.51
CA MET A 81 3.97 -0.14 -4.61
C MET A 81 2.61 0.40 -5.04
N ALA A 82 2.53 1.66 -5.45
CA ALA A 82 1.33 2.29 -5.98
C ALA A 82 0.81 1.54 -7.22
N GLU A 83 1.67 1.29 -8.19
CA GLU A 83 1.34 0.51 -9.40
C GLU A 83 0.80 -0.89 -9.04
N LEU A 84 1.39 -1.55 -8.05
CA LEU A 84 0.91 -2.85 -7.58
C LEU A 84 -0.46 -2.77 -6.90
N PHE A 85 -0.74 -1.71 -6.13
CA PHE A 85 -2.04 -1.52 -5.50
C PHE A 85 -3.13 -1.27 -6.53
N MET A 86 -2.84 -0.47 -7.56
CA MET A 86 -3.77 -0.27 -8.69
C MET A 86 -4.06 -1.59 -9.41
N GLN A 87 -3.05 -2.40 -9.70
CA GLN A 87 -3.26 -3.73 -10.29
C GLN A 87 -4.12 -4.65 -9.41
N PHE A 88 -3.94 -4.63 -8.08
CA PHE A 88 -4.77 -5.43 -7.18
C PHE A 88 -6.23 -4.98 -7.15
N ARG A 89 -6.46 -3.66 -7.23
CA ARG A 89 -7.79 -3.09 -7.36
C ARG A 89 -8.45 -3.55 -8.68
N GLU A 90 -7.73 -3.50 -9.80
CA GLU A 90 -8.20 -4.01 -11.10
C GLU A 90 -8.49 -5.53 -11.06
N ASP A 91 -7.69 -6.29 -10.30
CA ASP A 91 -7.93 -7.72 -10.02
C ASP A 91 -9.16 -7.96 -9.11
N GLY A 92 -9.89 -6.92 -8.68
CA GLY A 92 -11.08 -7.01 -7.82
C GLY A 92 -10.76 -7.25 -6.34
N ARG A 93 -9.55 -6.98 -5.88
CA ARG A 93 -9.16 -7.12 -4.47
C ARG A 93 -9.47 -5.86 -3.68
N THR A 94 -9.76 -6.04 -2.41
CA THR A 94 -9.93 -4.94 -1.47
C THR A 94 -8.62 -4.61 -0.78
N ILE A 95 -8.24 -3.33 -0.76
CA ILE A 95 -7.04 -2.85 -0.06
C ILE A 95 -7.48 -1.82 0.97
N LEU A 96 -7.15 -2.05 2.23
CA LEU A 96 -7.33 -1.09 3.30
C LEU A 96 -5.96 -0.58 3.74
N ILE A 97 -5.75 0.72 3.63
CA ILE A 97 -4.51 1.41 3.97
C ILE A 97 -4.78 2.35 5.14
N SER A 98 -4.02 2.22 6.23
CA SER A 98 -3.92 3.28 7.23
C SER A 98 -2.74 4.18 6.87
N THR A 99 -2.93 5.49 6.89
CA THR A 99 -1.86 6.46 6.64
C THR A 99 -2.18 7.81 7.27
N HIS A 100 -1.13 8.55 7.61
CA HIS A 100 -1.20 9.97 7.96
C HIS A 100 -0.71 10.87 6.81
N ASP A 101 -0.14 10.27 5.76
CA ASP A 101 0.24 10.97 4.54
C ASP A 101 -0.98 11.06 3.61
N LEU A 102 -1.45 12.28 3.38
CA LEU A 102 -2.65 12.58 2.63
C LEU A 102 -2.38 12.87 1.14
N SER A 103 -1.12 12.99 0.75
CA SER A 103 -0.71 13.42 -0.60
C SER A 103 -1.27 12.54 -1.71
N HIS A 104 -1.36 11.24 -1.47
CA HIS A 104 -1.78 10.25 -2.47
C HIS A 104 -3.22 9.75 -2.32
N VAL A 105 -3.96 10.17 -1.28
CA VAL A 105 -5.30 9.64 -0.99
C VAL A 105 -6.26 9.85 -2.16
N ARG A 106 -6.24 11.03 -2.78
CA ARG A 106 -7.11 11.35 -3.93
C ARG A 106 -6.82 10.52 -5.16
N GLU A 107 -5.57 10.08 -5.33
CA GLU A 107 -5.12 9.32 -6.49
C GLU A 107 -5.43 7.83 -6.37
N PHE A 108 -5.27 7.26 -5.17
CA PHE A 108 -5.29 5.81 -4.97
C PHE A 108 -6.56 5.27 -4.30
N CYS A 109 -7.30 6.12 -3.56
CA CYS A 109 -8.40 5.64 -2.74
C CYS A 109 -9.76 5.96 -3.37
N ASP A 110 -10.59 4.93 -3.51
CA ASP A 110 -12.00 5.10 -3.90
C ASP A 110 -12.82 5.61 -2.72
N LEU A 111 -12.56 5.05 -1.53
CA LEU A 111 -13.25 5.35 -0.29
C LEU A 111 -12.26 5.82 0.77
N VAL A 112 -12.70 6.73 1.62
CA VAL A 112 -11.92 7.25 2.75
C VAL A 112 -12.73 7.11 4.03
N VAL A 113 -12.02 6.74 5.10
CA VAL A 113 -12.51 6.79 6.48
C VAL A 113 -11.64 7.78 7.25
N LEU A 114 -12.21 8.88 7.72
CA LEU A 114 -11.52 9.86 8.54
C LEU A 114 -11.77 9.55 10.02
N ILE A 115 -10.68 9.38 10.77
CA ILE A 115 -10.72 8.92 12.17
C ILE A 115 -9.98 9.90 13.07
N ASN A 116 -10.65 10.36 14.13
CA ASN A 116 -10.04 11.03 15.27
C ASN A 116 -10.74 10.54 16.54
N LYS A 117 -10.19 9.52 17.20
CA LYS A 117 -10.79 8.74 18.30
C LYS A 117 -12.09 8.01 17.92
N THR A 118 -12.89 8.62 17.07
CA THR A 118 -14.11 8.06 16.48
C THR A 118 -14.07 8.26 14.96
N VAL A 119 -14.92 7.54 14.23
CA VAL A 119 -15.14 7.81 12.81
C VAL A 119 -15.86 9.15 12.68
N LEU A 120 -15.24 10.10 12.00
CA LEU A 120 -15.81 11.43 11.75
C LEU A 120 -16.51 11.50 10.41
N ALA A 121 -15.96 10.83 9.38
CA ALA A 121 -16.56 10.76 8.07
C ALA A 121 -16.17 9.45 7.37
N TYR A 122 -17.02 8.95 6.49
CA TYR A 122 -16.81 7.80 5.64
C TYR A 122 -17.60 7.95 4.34
N GLY A 123 -16.99 7.66 3.23
CA GLY A 123 -17.64 7.71 1.92
C GLY A 123 -16.63 7.79 0.76
N GLU A 124 -17.13 8.15 -0.40
CA GLU A 124 -16.29 8.34 -1.59
C GLU A 124 -15.25 9.44 -1.35
N THR A 125 -14.04 9.21 -1.84
CA THR A 125 -12.93 10.16 -1.66
C THR A 125 -13.28 11.55 -2.19
N SER A 126 -13.98 11.62 -3.33
CA SER A 126 -14.44 12.88 -3.94
C SER A 126 -15.37 13.69 -3.05
N GLU A 127 -16.18 13.04 -2.20
CA GLU A 127 -17.17 13.67 -1.36
C GLU A 127 -16.65 13.97 0.05
N VAL A 128 -15.89 13.02 0.61
CA VAL A 128 -15.48 13.06 2.03
C VAL A 128 -14.13 13.76 2.24
N PHE A 129 -13.24 13.68 1.26
CA PHE A 129 -11.88 14.22 1.40
C PHE A 129 -11.85 15.72 1.05
N THR A 130 -12.51 16.54 1.88
CA THR A 130 -12.64 18.00 1.71
C THR A 130 -11.80 18.75 2.73
N PRO A 131 -11.43 20.03 2.48
CA PRO A 131 -10.72 20.85 3.45
C PRO A 131 -11.43 20.92 4.81
N GLU A 132 -12.77 20.97 4.81
CA GLU A 132 -13.58 21.08 6.02
C GLU A 132 -13.48 19.80 6.86
N THR A 133 -13.67 18.63 6.27
CA THR A 133 -13.60 17.34 6.98
C THR A 133 -12.18 17.05 7.48
N LEU A 134 -11.16 17.44 6.70
CA LEU A 134 -9.78 17.31 7.08
C LEU A 134 -9.42 18.23 8.26
N ALA A 135 -9.88 19.51 8.22
CA ALA A 135 -9.67 20.44 9.32
C ALA A 135 -10.33 19.93 10.62
N MET A 136 -11.53 19.36 10.54
CA MET A 136 -12.21 18.73 11.67
C MET A 136 -11.45 17.52 12.22
N THR A 137 -10.84 16.73 11.33
CA THR A 137 -10.13 15.49 11.70
C THR A 137 -8.78 15.78 12.35
N PHE A 138 -8.01 16.70 11.78
CA PHE A 138 -6.62 16.95 12.17
C PHE A 138 -6.40 18.23 12.99
N GLY A 139 -7.49 19.00 13.27
CA GLY A 139 -7.43 20.24 14.05
C GLY A 139 -6.85 21.43 13.26
N GLY A 140 -6.84 21.35 11.94
CA GLY A 140 -6.36 22.33 10.97
C GLY A 140 -6.13 21.69 9.60
N LEU A 141 -5.96 22.51 8.56
CA LEU A 141 -5.59 21.98 7.25
C LEU A 141 -4.15 21.47 7.28
N PRO A 142 -3.90 20.21 6.89
CA PRO A 142 -2.53 19.71 6.76
C PRO A 142 -1.71 20.55 5.78
N PRO A 143 -0.44 20.85 6.08
CA PRO A 143 0.44 21.70 5.25
C PRO A 143 0.54 21.20 3.79
N ASP A 144 0.51 19.90 3.60
CA ASP A 144 0.67 19.24 2.29
C ASP A 144 -0.47 19.55 1.32
N LEU A 145 -1.63 19.94 1.83
CA LEU A 145 -2.79 20.35 1.01
C LEU A 145 -2.83 21.85 0.74
N LEU A 146 -2.04 22.65 1.45
CA LEU A 146 -1.93 24.09 1.24
C LEU A 146 -1.03 24.44 0.05
N THR A 147 -0.16 23.54 -0.39
CA THR A 147 0.83 23.78 -1.46
C THR A 147 0.38 23.32 -2.84
N GLY A 148 -0.80 22.74 -2.97
CA GLY A 148 -1.29 22.10 -4.20
C GLY A 148 -2.02 22.99 -5.19
N ASN A 149 -2.05 24.33 -5.03
CA ASN A 149 -2.81 25.19 -5.95
C ASN A 149 -2.11 26.54 -6.27
N SER A 150 -0.85 26.47 -6.76
CA SER A 150 -0.25 27.66 -7.35
C SER A 150 0.69 27.32 -8.51
N SER A 151 0.12 26.73 -9.57
CA SER A 151 0.80 26.71 -10.87
C SER A 151 -0.20 26.57 -12.02
N SER A 152 -1.03 27.63 -12.19
CA SER A 152 -1.62 27.98 -13.48
C SER A 152 -2.27 29.35 -13.33
N ASP A 153 -1.54 30.39 -13.57
CA ASP A 153 -1.87 31.58 -14.31
C ASP A 153 -0.87 32.69 -13.99
N ASP A 154 0.17 32.78 -14.79
CA ASP A 154 0.76 34.06 -15.18
C ASP A 154 1.58 33.80 -16.46
N SER A 155 0.91 33.90 -17.57
CA SER A 155 1.52 34.14 -18.88
C SER A 155 0.62 35.10 -19.64
N LEU A 156 0.86 36.37 -19.44
CA LEU A 156 0.59 37.43 -20.42
C LEU A 156 1.90 37.90 -21.01
#